data_a547765ca7085e24eeb9f207015b9f42
#
_entry.id   a547765ca7085e24eeb9f207015b9f42
#
_cell.length_a   1.000
_cell.length_b   1.000
_cell.length_c   1.000
_cell.angle_alpha   90.00
_cell.angle_beta   90.00
_cell.angle_gamma   90.00
#
_symmetry.space_group_name_H-M   'P 1'
#
loop_
_entity.id
_entity.type
_entity.pdbx_description
1 polymer ?
#
loop_
_entity_poly.entity_id
_entity_poly.type
_entity_poly.pdbx_seq_one_letter_code
_entity_poly.pdbx_strand_id
1 'polypeptide(L)'
;DILFRYHKLVNSNELASLLSVSNKTIQSEIAVLKDICYSYGIVLESNTKGYRITGKDEVEIFMSEIAYKYDVYAYISQDSKRAREMIIQILLKNECSFEYLSKKLFVSLPVLYKTRNEINKILQSYSLCLQMNKGKGMCITGDERRKMHLLAWCVVSIHYEHLPDTW
;
A
#
# COMPACT_ATOMS: atom_id res chain seq x y z
N ASP A 1 -8.81 -4.44 -0.20
CA ASP A 1 -7.47 -4.71 0.32
C ASP A 1 -7.43 -5.86 1.35
N ILE A 2 -8.37 -5.93 2.31
CA ILE A 2 -8.40 -6.97 3.35
C ILE A 2 -8.54 -8.37 2.75
N LEU A 3 -9.52 -8.60 1.88
CA LEU A 3 -9.75 -9.92 1.26
C LEU A 3 -8.60 -10.36 0.33
N PHE A 4 -7.87 -9.41 -0.24
CA PHE A 4 -6.71 -9.68 -1.08
C PHE A 4 -5.45 -10.04 -0.28
N ARG A 5 -5.29 -9.47 0.91
CA ARG A 5 -4.14 -9.74 1.79
C ARG A 5 -4.24 -11.05 2.55
N TYR A 6 -5.47 -11.46 2.88
CA TYR A 6 -5.70 -12.69 3.60
C TYR A 6 -6.00 -13.82 2.61
N HIS A 7 -5.03 -14.68 2.33
CA HIS A 7 -5.24 -15.91 1.55
C HIS A 7 -6.16 -16.95 2.26
N LYS A 8 -6.79 -16.57 3.37
CA LYS A 8 -7.75 -17.36 4.14
C LYS A 8 -9.16 -16.78 4.02
N LEU A 9 -10.16 -17.61 4.35
CA LEU A 9 -11.54 -17.15 4.48
C LEU A 9 -11.66 -16.15 5.63
N VAL A 10 -12.28 -15.00 5.37
CA VAL A 10 -12.56 -13.95 6.35
C VAL A 10 -14.07 -13.87 6.55
N ASN A 11 -14.57 -14.00 7.77
CA ASN A 11 -15.99 -13.99 8.04
C ASN A 11 -16.58 -12.56 8.09
N SER A 12 -17.93 -12.46 7.97
CA SER A 12 -18.63 -11.17 7.98
C SER A 12 -18.41 -10.36 9.25
N ASN A 13 -18.32 -11.01 10.41
CA ASN A 13 -18.14 -10.32 11.69
C ASN A 13 -16.73 -9.70 11.76
N GLU A 14 -15.73 -10.45 11.29
CA GLU A 14 -14.34 -9.97 11.23
C GLU A 14 -14.22 -8.76 10.29
N LEU A 15 -14.83 -8.82 9.10
CA LEU A 15 -14.89 -7.70 8.15
C LEU A 15 -15.63 -6.49 8.74
N ALA A 16 -16.79 -6.72 9.35
CA ALA A 16 -17.59 -5.67 9.99
C ALA A 16 -16.81 -4.93 11.08
N SER A 17 -16.09 -5.69 11.92
CA SER A 17 -15.23 -5.13 12.97
C SER A 17 -14.06 -4.33 12.40
N LEU A 18 -13.36 -4.88 11.40
CA LEU A 18 -12.19 -4.22 10.77
C LEU A 18 -12.57 -2.93 10.04
N LEU A 19 -13.77 -2.89 9.43
CA LEU A 19 -14.25 -1.73 8.65
C LEU A 19 -15.16 -0.80 9.47
N SER A 20 -15.46 -1.15 10.72
CA SER A 20 -16.37 -0.39 11.60
C SER A 20 -17.77 -0.17 10.99
N VAL A 21 -18.31 -1.21 10.34
CA VAL A 21 -19.64 -1.20 9.71
C VAL A 21 -20.50 -2.38 10.18
N SER A 22 -21.80 -2.40 9.80
CA SER A 22 -22.70 -3.48 10.16
C SER A 22 -22.48 -4.74 9.28
N ASN A 23 -22.83 -5.92 9.79
CA ASN A 23 -22.83 -7.16 8.98
C ASN A 23 -23.73 -7.06 7.75
N LYS A 24 -24.86 -6.34 7.86
CA LYS A 24 -25.78 -6.11 6.73
C LYS A 24 -25.08 -5.28 5.63
N THR A 25 -24.31 -4.28 6.03
CA THR A 25 -23.49 -3.50 5.11
C THR A 25 -22.46 -4.39 4.41
N ILE A 26 -21.73 -5.24 5.18
CA ILE A 26 -20.78 -6.19 4.58
C ILE A 26 -21.45 -7.09 3.54
N GLN A 27 -22.62 -7.64 3.84
CA GLN A 27 -23.31 -8.52 2.90
C GLN A 27 -23.71 -7.82 1.60
N SER A 28 -24.21 -6.57 1.68
CA SER A 28 -24.55 -5.79 0.50
C SER A 28 -23.31 -5.42 -0.33
N GLU A 29 -22.23 -5.00 0.31
CA GLU A 29 -20.98 -4.63 -0.37
C GLU A 29 -20.29 -5.86 -1.01
N ILE A 30 -20.35 -7.02 -0.37
CA ILE A 30 -19.82 -8.27 -0.94
C ILE A 30 -20.59 -8.68 -2.21
N ALA A 31 -21.91 -8.46 -2.26
CA ALA A 31 -22.69 -8.74 -3.47
C ALA A 31 -22.20 -7.88 -4.64
N VAL A 32 -22.04 -6.56 -4.41
CA VAL A 32 -21.51 -5.64 -5.41
C VAL A 32 -20.07 -6.00 -5.81
N LEU A 33 -19.22 -6.31 -4.82
CA LEU A 33 -17.83 -6.69 -5.07
C LEU A 33 -17.74 -7.97 -5.89
N LYS A 34 -18.64 -8.92 -5.69
CA LYS A 34 -18.69 -10.18 -6.46
C LYS A 34 -18.95 -9.93 -7.94
N ASP A 35 -19.88 -9.02 -8.26
CA ASP A 35 -20.17 -8.66 -9.64
C ASP A 35 -18.99 -7.93 -10.31
N ILE A 36 -18.34 -7.04 -9.55
CA ILE A 36 -17.13 -6.35 -10.02
C ILE A 36 -16.01 -7.38 -10.25
N CYS A 37 -15.71 -8.23 -9.29
CA CYS A 37 -14.67 -9.27 -9.43
C CYS A 37 -14.93 -10.16 -10.66
N TYR A 38 -16.18 -10.56 -10.88
CA TYR A 38 -16.56 -11.39 -12.02
C TYR A 38 -16.22 -10.73 -13.37
N SER A 39 -16.42 -9.41 -13.50
CA SER A 39 -16.10 -8.67 -14.72
C SER A 39 -14.59 -8.63 -15.04
N TYR A 40 -13.73 -8.91 -14.05
CA TYR A 40 -12.27 -9.00 -14.19
C TYR A 40 -11.74 -10.43 -14.19
N GLY A 41 -12.61 -11.44 -14.27
CA GLY A 41 -12.20 -12.84 -14.21
C GLY A 41 -11.75 -13.32 -12.82
N ILE A 42 -11.98 -12.51 -11.79
CA ILE A 42 -11.62 -12.81 -10.40
C ILE A 42 -12.76 -13.55 -9.72
N VAL A 43 -12.45 -14.61 -8.98
CA VAL A 43 -13.44 -15.39 -8.23
C VAL A 43 -13.47 -14.93 -6.78
N LEU A 44 -14.62 -14.38 -6.35
CA LEU A 44 -14.92 -14.14 -4.95
C LEU A 44 -15.73 -15.32 -4.41
N GLU A 45 -15.07 -16.22 -3.69
CA GLU A 45 -15.71 -17.33 -3.00
C GLU A 45 -16.49 -16.85 -1.78
N SER A 46 -17.72 -17.34 -1.63
CA SER A 46 -18.58 -17.06 -0.48
C SER A 46 -19.19 -18.37 0.02
N ASN A 47 -18.96 -18.69 1.29
CA ASN A 47 -19.54 -19.84 1.96
C ASN A 47 -19.87 -19.52 3.43
N THR A 48 -20.38 -20.51 4.17
CA THR A 48 -20.77 -20.35 5.58
C THR A 48 -19.61 -19.95 6.52
N LYS A 49 -18.36 -20.15 6.09
CA LYS A 49 -17.16 -19.79 6.87
C LYS A 49 -16.65 -18.39 6.55
N GLY A 50 -17.09 -17.76 5.45
CA GLY A 50 -16.66 -16.40 5.07
C GLY A 50 -16.41 -16.23 3.58
N TYR A 51 -15.58 -15.25 3.27
CA TYR A 51 -15.26 -14.76 1.94
C TYR A 51 -13.77 -14.90 1.66
N ARG A 52 -13.44 -15.22 0.42
CA ARG A 52 -12.05 -15.29 -0.06
C ARG A 52 -11.99 -14.91 -1.53
N ILE A 53 -10.94 -14.19 -1.93
CA ILE A 53 -10.68 -13.91 -3.34
C ILE A 53 -9.57 -14.85 -3.81
N THR A 54 -9.79 -15.43 -4.99
CA THR A 54 -8.84 -16.32 -5.69
C THR A 54 -8.56 -15.80 -7.08
N GLY A 55 -7.36 -16.07 -7.62
CA GLY A 55 -6.87 -15.52 -8.88
C GLY A 55 -5.76 -14.48 -8.62
N LYS A 56 -4.49 -14.91 -8.66
CA LYS A 56 -3.39 -14.05 -8.19
C LYS A 56 -3.01 -12.97 -9.20
N ASP A 57 -2.94 -13.33 -10.47
CA ASP A 57 -2.46 -12.41 -11.52
C ASP A 57 -3.55 -11.42 -11.94
N GLU A 58 -4.78 -11.87 -12.03
CA GLU A 58 -5.97 -11.05 -12.30
C GLU A 58 -6.24 -10.05 -11.16
N VAL A 59 -5.94 -10.45 -9.92
CA VAL A 59 -6.06 -9.59 -8.74
C VAL A 59 -5.08 -8.43 -8.78
N GLU A 60 -3.84 -8.64 -9.19
CA GLU A 60 -2.83 -7.56 -9.29
C GLU A 60 -3.23 -6.53 -10.36
N ILE A 61 -3.75 -6.97 -11.50
CA ILE A 61 -4.27 -6.10 -12.56
C ILE A 61 -5.46 -5.30 -12.04
N PHE A 62 -6.44 -5.96 -11.43
CA PHE A 62 -7.63 -5.34 -10.86
C PHE A 62 -7.30 -4.28 -9.80
N MET A 63 -6.36 -4.59 -8.89
CA MET A 63 -5.94 -3.63 -7.85
C MET A 63 -5.26 -2.41 -8.43
N SER A 64 -4.47 -2.56 -9.49
CA SER A 64 -3.84 -1.43 -10.18
C SER A 64 -4.86 -0.55 -10.90
N GLU A 65 -5.87 -1.14 -11.55
CA GLU A 65 -6.94 -0.41 -12.21
C GLU A 65 -7.87 0.30 -11.22
N ILE A 66 -8.23 -0.33 -10.09
CA ILE A 66 -9.01 0.33 -9.03
C ILE A 66 -8.22 1.48 -8.42
N ALA A 67 -6.95 1.29 -8.12
CA ALA A 67 -6.10 2.33 -7.60
C ALA A 67 -6.05 3.54 -8.56
N TYR A 68 -6.02 3.29 -9.84
CA TYR A 68 -6.07 4.30 -10.89
C TYR A 68 -7.45 4.98 -10.98
N LYS A 69 -8.54 4.20 -11.07
CA LYS A 69 -9.90 4.72 -11.35
C LYS A 69 -10.52 5.50 -10.20
N TYR A 70 -10.20 5.16 -8.96
CA TYR A 70 -10.83 5.74 -7.76
C TYR A 70 -9.91 6.67 -6.97
N ASP A 71 -8.76 7.06 -7.56
CA ASP A 71 -7.81 7.97 -6.92
C ASP A 71 -7.55 7.62 -5.45
N VAL A 72 -7.36 6.31 -5.21
CA VAL A 72 -7.06 5.78 -3.86
C VAL A 72 -5.82 6.47 -3.28
N TYR A 73 -5.07 7.18 -4.12
CA TYR A 73 -3.91 7.98 -3.76
C TYR A 73 -4.25 9.37 -3.23
N ALA A 74 -5.43 9.92 -3.52
CA ALA A 74 -5.86 11.24 -3.01
C ALA A 74 -6.05 11.26 -1.48
N TYR A 75 -6.27 10.10 -0.86
CA TYR A 75 -6.36 9.95 0.61
C TYR A 75 -5.01 9.86 1.32
N ILE A 76 -3.91 9.98 0.59
CA ILE A 76 -2.59 9.85 1.20
C ILE A 76 -2.18 11.22 1.74
N SER A 77 -2.14 11.35 3.07
CA SER A 77 -1.69 12.55 3.78
C SER A 77 -0.32 13.03 3.27
N GLN A 78 0.00 14.31 3.43
CA GLN A 78 1.32 14.87 3.10
C GLN A 78 2.48 14.09 3.77
N ASP A 79 2.25 13.52 4.94
CA ASP A 79 3.23 12.68 5.64
C ASP A 79 3.50 11.38 4.86
N SER A 80 2.48 10.81 4.21
CA SER A 80 2.64 9.63 3.35
C SER A 80 3.37 9.93 2.04
N LYS A 81 3.16 11.10 1.44
CA LYS A 81 3.94 11.55 0.27
C LYS A 81 5.43 11.63 0.60
N ARG A 82 5.77 12.31 1.70
CA ARG A 82 7.13 12.43 2.18
C ARG A 82 7.76 11.07 2.50
N ALA A 83 6.99 10.15 3.09
CA ALA A 83 7.45 8.79 3.36
C ALA A 83 7.82 8.06 2.07
N ARG A 84 7.01 8.18 1.00
CA ARG A 84 7.33 7.59 -0.31
C ARG A 84 8.57 8.19 -0.94
N GLU A 85 8.73 9.52 -0.91
CA GLU A 85 9.92 10.20 -1.39
C GLU A 85 11.19 9.71 -0.66
N MET A 86 11.12 9.54 0.67
CA MET A 86 12.22 8.97 1.45
C MET A 86 12.50 7.52 1.06
N ILE A 87 11.48 6.66 0.92
CA ILE A 87 11.63 5.27 0.50
C ILE A 87 12.33 5.18 -0.85
N ILE A 88 11.92 5.99 -1.83
CA ILE A 88 12.58 6.05 -3.15
C ILE A 88 14.06 6.34 -3.01
N GLN A 89 14.43 7.39 -2.23
CA GLN A 89 15.84 7.76 -2.07
C GLN A 89 16.65 6.65 -1.39
N ILE A 90 16.07 5.97 -0.37
CA ILE A 90 16.74 4.87 0.33
C ILE A 90 16.93 3.67 -0.60
N LEU A 91 15.92 3.29 -1.39
CA LEU A 91 16.01 2.16 -2.33
C LEU A 91 17.00 2.43 -3.46
N LEU A 92 17.02 3.65 -4.01
CA LEU A 92 17.92 4.00 -5.11
C LEU A 92 19.39 4.07 -4.68
N LYS A 93 19.66 4.45 -3.43
CA LYS A 93 21.04 4.59 -2.90
C LYS A 93 21.53 3.37 -2.10
N ASN A 94 20.62 2.46 -1.76
CA ASN A 94 20.84 1.34 -0.84
C ASN A 94 21.16 1.74 0.61
N GLU A 95 21.83 2.86 0.84
CA GLU A 95 22.10 3.43 2.18
C GLU A 95 22.00 4.96 2.13
N CYS A 96 21.26 5.57 3.07
CA CYS A 96 21.07 7.02 3.17
C CYS A 96 21.18 7.50 4.61
N SER A 97 21.96 8.58 4.84
CA SER A 97 21.91 9.31 6.12
C SER A 97 20.71 10.27 6.19
N PHE A 98 20.30 10.63 7.40
CA PHE A 98 19.27 11.64 7.61
C PHE A 98 19.68 13.00 7.05
N GLU A 99 20.96 13.36 7.15
CA GLU A 99 21.52 14.60 6.60
C GLU A 99 21.41 14.64 5.08
N TYR A 100 21.71 13.50 4.41
CA TYR A 100 21.52 13.39 2.96
C TYR A 100 20.07 13.61 2.58
N LEU A 101 19.13 12.91 3.25
CA LEU A 101 17.70 13.02 2.98
C LEU A 101 17.18 14.44 3.27
N SER A 102 17.63 15.06 4.35
CA SER A 102 17.28 16.44 4.69
C SER A 102 17.65 17.42 3.56
N LYS A 103 18.86 17.32 3.05
CA LYS A 103 19.32 18.15 1.92
C LYS A 103 18.59 17.83 0.62
N LYS A 104 18.37 16.53 0.32
CA LYS A 104 17.77 16.08 -0.94
C LYS A 104 16.30 16.44 -1.04
N LEU A 105 15.55 16.32 0.07
CA LEU A 105 14.10 16.53 0.12
C LEU A 105 13.73 17.94 0.66
N PHE A 106 14.71 18.77 1.01
CA PHE A 106 14.51 20.10 1.60
C PHE A 106 13.64 20.07 2.86
N VAL A 107 13.87 19.07 3.73
CA VAL A 107 13.08 18.81 4.94
C VAL A 107 13.98 18.79 6.16
N SER A 108 13.51 19.37 7.28
CA SER A 108 14.28 19.37 8.53
C SER A 108 14.40 17.97 9.15
N LEU A 109 15.48 17.72 9.89
CA LEU A 109 15.73 16.45 10.58
C LEU A 109 14.56 15.99 11.48
N PRO A 110 13.95 16.86 12.34
CA PRO A 110 12.83 16.46 13.16
C PRO A 110 11.64 15.91 12.36
N VAL A 111 11.37 16.51 11.20
CA VAL A 111 10.30 16.03 10.30
C VAL A 111 10.63 14.67 9.72
N LEU A 112 11.88 14.44 9.31
CA LEU A 112 12.31 13.12 8.82
C LEU A 112 12.19 12.02 9.90
N TYR A 113 12.55 12.33 11.14
CA TYR A 113 12.38 11.39 12.26
C TYR A 113 10.91 11.04 12.49
N LYS A 114 9.99 12.02 12.40
CA LYS A 114 8.55 11.79 12.51
C LYS A 114 8.04 10.90 11.37
N THR A 115 8.50 11.13 10.14
CA THR A 115 8.11 10.37 8.95
C THR A 115 8.52 8.89 9.02
N ARG A 116 9.52 8.53 9.83
CA ARG A 116 9.98 7.15 10.01
C ARG A 116 8.85 6.17 10.40
N ASN A 117 7.89 6.62 11.18
CA ASN A 117 6.76 5.76 11.58
C ASN A 117 5.89 5.39 10.38
N GLU A 118 5.66 6.34 9.47
CA GLU A 118 4.91 6.08 8.23
C GLU A 118 5.68 5.17 7.28
N ILE A 119 7.00 5.36 7.16
CA ILE A 119 7.87 4.45 6.40
C ILE A 119 7.73 3.02 6.92
N ASN A 120 7.81 2.81 8.23
CA ASN A 120 7.69 1.48 8.83
C ASN A 120 6.32 0.83 8.53
N LYS A 121 5.22 1.59 8.57
CA LYS A 121 3.89 1.08 8.21
C LYS A 121 3.84 0.62 6.74
N ILE A 122 4.37 1.45 5.83
CA ILE A 122 4.44 1.10 4.40
C ILE A 122 5.30 -0.15 4.20
N LEU A 123 6.49 -0.22 4.80
CA LEU A 123 7.39 -1.36 4.65
C LEU A 123 6.79 -2.66 5.19
N GLN A 124 6.04 -2.62 6.30
CA GLN A 124 5.36 -3.78 6.86
C GLN A 124 4.38 -4.41 5.86
N SER A 125 3.63 -3.61 5.10
CA SER A 125 2.69 -4.13 4.09
C SER A 125 3.38 -4.88 2.95
N TYR A 126 4.68 -4.61 2.72
CA TYR A 126 5.52 -5.31 1.75
C TYR A 126 6.41 -6.39 2.40
N SER A 127 6.26 -6.66 3.71
CA SER A 127 7.16 -7.53 4.49
C SER A 127 8.65 -7.14 4.33
N LEU A 128 8.91 -5.84 4.34
CA LEU A 128 10.23 -5.21 4.32
C LEU A 128 10.51 -4.54 5.66
N CYS A 129 11.78 -4.28 5.97
CA CYS A 129 12.22 -3.64 7.21
C CYS A 129 13.15 -2.46 6.94
N LEU A 130 13.01 -1.39 7.74
CA LEU A 130 13.98 -0.30 7.78
C LEU A 130 15.05 -0.63 8.81
N GLN A 131 16.28 -0.73 8.38
CA GLN A 131 17.44 -0.98 9.22
C GLN A 131 18.32 0.26 9.34
N MET A 132 18.84 0.51 10.56
CA MET A 132 19.76 1.60 10.83
C MET A 132 21.18 1.04 10.98
N ASN A 133 22.08 1.44 10.10
CA ASN A 133 23.48 1.03 10.15
C ASN A 133 24.33 2.14 10.78
N LYS A 134 25.05 1.81 11.86
CA LYS A 134 25.88 2.77 12.58
C LYS A 134 26.95 3.35 11.64
N GLY A 135 26.98 4.68 11.48
CA GLY A 135 27.95 5.38 10.61
C GLY A 135 27.62 5.39 9.11
N LYS A 136 26.63 4.62 8.65
CA LYS A 136 26.27 4.55 7.22
C LYS A 136 24.88 5.11 6.90
N GLY A 137 23.98 5.12 7.88
CA GLY A 137 22.63 5.61 7.71
C GLY A 137 21.57 4.49 7.72
N MET A 138 20.48 4.69 7.01
CA MET A 138 19.37 3.73 6.94
C MET A 138 19.34 3.02 5.60
N CYS A 139 18.91 1.75 5.62
CA CYS A 139 18.66 0.95 4.44
C CYS A 139 17.36 0.18 4.58
N ILE A 140 16.79 -0.27 3.46
CA ILE A 140 15.62 -1.16 3.43
C ILE A 140 16.10 -2.57 3.15
N THR A 141 15.74 -3.51 4.04
CA THR A 141 16.12 -4.92 3.95
C THR A 141 14.90 -5.79 3.68
N GLY A 142 15.11 -6.90 2.99
CA GLY A 142 14.08 -7.88 2.60
C GLY A 142 14.26 -8.35 1.17
N ASP A 143 13.24 -9.01 0.64
CA ASP A 143 13.24 -9.59 -0.69
C ASP A 143 13.34 -8.52 -1.80
N GLU A 144 14.20 -8.73 -2.80
CA GLU A 144 14.47 -7.75 -3.87
C GLU A 144 13.25 -7.51 -4.76
N ARG A 145 12.43 -8.51 -5.06
CA ARG A 145 11.21 -8.33 -5.85
C ARG A 145 10.22 -7.42 -5.13
N ARG A 146 10.09 -7.60 -3.81
CA ARG A 146 9.22 -6.73 -2.98
C ARG A 146 9.74 -5.30 -2.91
N LYS A 147 11.06 -5.10 -2.88
CA LYS A 147 11.68 -3.76 -2.98
C LYS A 147 11.36 -3.10 -4.32
N MET A 148 11.46 -3.86 -5.43
CA MET A 148 11.12 -3.36 -6.77
C MET A 148 9.63 -3.01 -6.89
N HIS A 149 8.72 -3.85 -6.36
CA HIS A 149 7.29 -3.54 -6.34
C HIS A 149 6.99 -2.28 -5.51
N LEU A 150 7.63 -2.14 -4.33
CA LEU A 150 7.48 -0.95 -3.51
C LEU A 150 8.01 0.30 -4.22
N LEU A 151 9.17 0.21 -4.87
CA LEU A 151 9.74 1.32 -5.63
C LEU A 151 8.79 1.76 -6.76
N ALA A 152 8.31 0.82 -7.55
CA ALA A 152 7.35 1.09 -8.63
C ALA A 152 6.09 1.77 -8.09
N TRP A 153 5.50 1.24 -7.01
CA TRP A 153 4.34 1.85 -6.36
C TRP A 153 4.61 3.27 -5.87
N CYS A 154 5.75 3.51 -5.21
CA CYS A 154 6.11 4.84 -4.72
C CYS A 154 6.27 5.85 -5.88
N VAL A 155 6.93 5.47 -6.97
CA VAL A 155 7.16 6.33 -8.13
C VAL A 155 5.84 6.67 -8.82
N VAL A 156 5.02 5.66 -9.10
CA VAL A 156 3.72 5.82 -9.74
C VAL A 156 2.82 6.73 -8.89
N SER A 157 2.69 6.47 -7.59
CA SER A 157 1.82 7.24 -6.72
C SER A 157 2.22 8.72 -6.58
N ILE A 158 3.50 9.06 -6.67
CA ILE A 158 3.95 10.46 -6.67
C ILE A 158 3.63 11.16 -8.01
N HIS A 159 3.75 10.43 -9.11
CA HIS A 159 3.52 10.99 -10.45
C HIS A 159 2.04 11.33 -10.69
N TYR A 160 1.13 10.48 -10.20
CA TYR A 160 -0.31 10.68 -10.35
C TYR A 160 -0.87 11.81 -9.49
N GLU A 161 -0.21 12.23 -8.41
CA GLU A 161 -0.60 13.41 -7.63
C GLU A 161 -0.48 14.74 -8.42
N HIS A 162 0.16 14.74 -9.58
CA HIS A 162 0.40 15.92 -10.42
C HIS A 162 -0.38 15.96 -11.73
N LEU A 163 -1.24 14.96 -11.98
CA LEU A 163 -2.11 15.01 -13.16
C LEU A 163 -3.32 15.91 -12.86
N PRO A 164 -3.61 16.90 -13.73
CA PRO A 164 -4.78 17.74 -13.56
C PRO A 164 -6.07 16.92 -13.72
N ASP A 165 -7.13 17.30 -13.00
CA ASP A 165 -8.49 16.71 -12.99
C ASP A 165 -9.22 16.73 -14.35
N THR A 166 -8.50 16.70 -15.46
CA THR A 166 -9.06 16.79 -16.81
C THR A 166 -8.80 15.51 -17.59
N TRP A 167 -9.65 14.51 -17.33
CA TRP A 167 -10.02 13.49 -18.33
C TRP A 167 -11.47 13.07 -18.15
#